data_30a4fa5a71cac5b706a4250b9dde5088
#
_entry.id   30a4fa5a71cac5b706a4250b9dde5088
#
_cell.length_a   1.000
_cell.length_b   1.000
_cell.length_c   1.000
_cell.angle_alpha   90.00
_cell.angle_beta   90.00
_cell.angle_gamma   90.00
#
_symmetry.space_group_name_H-M   'P 1'
#
loop_
_entity.id
_entity.type
_entity.pdbx_description
1 polymer ?
#
loop_
_entity_poly.entity_id
_entity_poly.type
_entity_poly.pdbx_seq_one_letter_code
_entity_poly.pdbx_strand_id
1 'polypeptide(L)'
;TGGFRVGMGAEAVQELLRAIDLEKDSAELRKALNDATGQKRARIIKRLEVVEAFLNSGNRPEWMIMDVIPVIPPDIRPMVQLDGGRFATSDLNDLYRRGAPDIIVRNEKRMLQEAVDALIDNGRRGRPVTGPGNRALKSLSDMLKGKQGRFRQNLLGKRVDYSGRSVIVVGPELKIYQCG
;
A
#
# COMPACT_ATOMS: atom_id res chain seq x y z
N THR A 1 1.11 -19.48 -38.43
CA THR A 1 1.60 -18.99 -37.15
C THR A 1 1.20 -17.53 -37.03
N GLY A 2 -0.03 -17.27 -36.59
CA GLY A 2 -0.57 -15.93 -36.39
C GLY A 2 0.19 -15.22 -35.27
N GLY A 3 0.43 -13.91 -35.42
CA GLY A 3 1.13 -13.02 -34.49
C GLY A 3 0.39 -12.80 -33.17
N PHE A 4 0.05 -13.87 -32.47
CA PHE A 4 -0.62 -13.84 -31.19
C PHE A 4 0.43 -14.02 -30.08
N ARG A 5 0.64 -12.97 -29.28
CA ARG A 5 1.51 -13.02 -28.11
C ARG A 5 0.66 -13.26 -26.87
N VAL A 6 1.05 -14.23 -26.06
CA VAL A 6 0.43 -14.52 -24.77
C VAL A 6 1.42 -14.18 -23.67
N GLY A 7 1.00 -13.34 -22.76
CA GLY A 7 1.74 -13.00 -21.55
C GLY A 7 0.94 -13.29 -20.30
N MET A 8 1.60 -13.35 -19.14
CA MET A 8 0.97 -13.66 -17.87
C MET A 8 1.45 -12.72 -16.76
N GLY A 9 0.50 -12.32 -15.90
CA GLY A 9 0.81 -11.53 -14.71
C GLY A 9 1.16 -10.07 -14.97
N ALA A 10 1.83 -9.45 -14.00
CA ALA A 10 2.17 -8.02 -14.02
C ALA A 10 3.09 -7.64 -15.19
N GLU A 11 3.99 -8.52 -15.58
CA GLU A 11 4.91 -8.31 -16.71
C GLU A 11 4.15 -8.10 -18.03
N ALA A 12 3.14 -8.92 -18.30
CA ALA A 12 2.31 -8.76 -19.50
C ALA A 12 1.50 -7.47 -19.47
N VAL A 13 0.98 -7.08 -18.31
CA VAL A 13 0.28 -5.81 -18.13
C VAL A 13 1.23 -4.63 -18.36
N GLN A 14 2.46 -4.71 -17.86
CA GLN A 14 3.48 -3.68 -18.07
C GLN A 14 3.82 -3.51 -19.56
N GLU A 15 3.96 -4.61 -20.32
CA GLU A 15 4.19 -4.54 -21.76
C GLU A 15 3.03 -3.84 -22.49
N LEU A 16 1.79 -4.16 -22.11
CA LEU A 16 0.60 -3.49 -22.68
C LEU A 16 0.56 -2.00 -22.35
N LEU A 17 0.95 -1.62 -21.13
CA LEU A 17 1.00 -0.22 -20.72
C LEU A 17 2.11 0.55 -21.42
N ARG A 18 3.27 -0.06 -21.68
CA ARG A 18 4.35 0.55 -22.46
C ARG A 18 3.97 0.81 -23.92
N ALA A 19 3.08 0.00 -24.46
CA ALA A 19 2.60 0.17 -25.84
C ALA A 19 1.59 1.30 -26.01
N ILE A 20 1.10 1.92 -24.94
CA ILE A 20 0.14 3.02 -25.00
C ILE A 20 0.88 4.31 -25.35
N ASP A 21 0.45 4.94 -26.44
CA ASP A 21 0.84 6.29 -26.83
C ASP A 21 -0.23 7.27 -26.32
N LEU A 22 0.10 7.97 -25.23
CA LEU A 22 -0.85 8.87 -24.56
C LEU A 22 -1.26 10.05 -25.42
N GLU A 23 -0.35 10.61 -26.23
CA GLU A 23 -0.65 11.77 -27.07
C GLU A 23 -1.62 11.39 -28.18
N LYS A 24 -1.36 10.27 -28.84
CA LYS A 24 -2.21 9.72 -29.88
C LYS A 24 -3.58 9.33 -29.33
N ASP A 25 -3.62 8.60 -28.21
CA ASP A 25 -4.87 8.20 -27.53
C ASP A 25 -5.72 9.43 -27.16
N SER A 26 -5.09 10.49 -26.61
CA SER A 26 -5.79 11.72 -26.27
C SER A 26 -6.41 12.39 -27.49
N ALA A 27 -5.66 12.49 -28.59
CA ALA A 27 -6.15 13.09 -29.82
C ALA A 27 -7.31 12.28 -30.43
N GLU A 28 -7.21 10.96 -30.44
CA GLU A 28 -8.26 10.07 -30.95
C GLU A 28 -9.54 10.14 -30.09
N LEU A 29 -9.38 10.12 -28.74
CA LEU A 29 -10.50 10.21 -27.82
C LEU A 29 -11.23 11.56 -27.92
N ARG A 30 -10.50 12.67 -28.08
CA ARG A 30 -11.11 14.00 -28.30
C ARG A 30 -11.92 14.06 -29.58
N LYS A 31 -11.41 13.46 -30.66
CA LYS A 31 -12.17 13.34 -31.91
C LYS A 31 -13.43 12.50 -31.74
N ALA A 32 -13.28 11.32 -31.12
CA ALA A 32 -14.39 10.42 -30.87
C ALA A 32 -15.47 11.01 -29.94
N LEU A 33 -15.09 11.95 -29.07
CA LEU A 33 -16.02 12.62 -28.15
C LEU A 33 -17.04 13.50 -28.90
N ASN A 34 -16.66 14.09 -30.02
CA ASN A 34 -17.55 14.95 -30.81
C ASN A 34 -18.72 14.15 -31.42
N ASP A 35 -18.47 12.91 -31.80
CA ASP A 35 -19.46 12.04 -32.48
C ASP A 35 -20.18 11.10 -31.47
N ALA A 36 -19.77 11.07 -30.23
CA ALA A 36 -20.31 10.13 -29.25
C ALA A 36 -21.47 10.72 -28.44
N THR A 37 -22.50 9.89 -28.22
CA THR A 37 -23.68 10.23 -27.41
C THR A 37 -23.92 9.18 -26.29
N GLY A 38 -24.68 9.55 -25.27
CA GLY A 38 -25.13 8.65 -24.23
C GLY A 38 -23.98 7.96 -23.46
N GLN A 39 -24.12 6.66 -23.24
CA GLN A 39 -23.14 5.87 -22.47
C GLN A 39 -21.75 5.80 -23.11
N LYS A 40 -21.69 5.84 -24.44
CA LYS A 40 -20.41 5.83 -25.17
C LYS A 40 -19.61 7.09 -24.83
N ARG A 41 -20.27 8.26 -24.84
CA ARG A 41 -19.66 9.52 -24.44
C ARG A 41 -19.12 9.49 -23.01
N ALA A 42 -19.88 8.97 -22.06
CA ALA A 42 -19.45 8.85 -20.67
C ALA A 42 -18.19 7.98 -20.48
N ARG A 43 -18.10 6.87 -21.24
CA ARG A 43 -16.89 6.00 -21.23
C ARG A 43 -15.67 6.70 -21.82
N ILE A 44 -15.85 7.45 -22.91
CA ILE A 44 -14.78 8.21 -23.54
C ILE A 44 -14.27 9.31 -22.61
N ILE A 45 -15.16 10.04 -21.93
CA ILE A 45 -14.78 11.08 -20.96
C ILE A 45 -13.94 10.47 -19.84
N LYS A 46 -14.39 9.37 -19.21
CA LYS A 46 -13.63 8.71 -18.14
C LYS A 46 -12.25 8.24 -18.58
N ARG A 47 -12.12 7.72 -19.81
CA ARG A 47 -10.83 7.32 -20.35
C ARG A 47 -9.95 8.54 -20.63
N LEU A 48 -10.52 9.59 -21.20
CA LEU A 48 -9.82 10.84 -21.51
C LEU A 48 -9.28 11.51 -20.25
N GLU A 49 -10.06 11.56 -19.17
CA GLU A 49 -9.63 12.08 -17.86
C GLU A 49 -8.36 11.37 -17.36
N VAL A 50 -8.31 10.05 -17.47
CA VAL A 50 -7.14 9.27 -17.06
C VAL A 50 -5.93 9.55 -17.95
N VAL A 51 -6.13 9.56 -19.28
CA VAL A 51 -5.05 9.82 -20.25
C VAL A 51 -4.48 11.22 -20.06
N GLU A 52 -5.34 12.23 -19.89
CA GLU A 52 -4.91 13.61 -19.65
C GLU A 52 -4.22 13.79 -18.29
N ALA A 53 -4.67 13.07 -17.25
CA ALA A 53 -4.00 13.07 -15.97
C ALA A 53 -2.56 12.55 -16.07
N PHE A 54 -2.31 11.49 -16.84
CA PHE A 54 -0.96 11.00 -17.12
C PHE A 54 -0.12 11.99 -17.91
N LEU A 55 -0.69 12.59 -18.96
CA LEU A 55 0.00 13.60 -19.78
C LEU A 55 0.40 14.83 -18.96
N ASN A 56 -0.53 15.36 -18.16
CA ASN A 56 -0.30 16.57 -17.37
C ASN A 56 0.67 16.33 -16.21
N SER A 57 0.70 15.13 -15.63
CA SER A 57 1.61 14.79 -14.55
C SER A 57 3.01 14.40 -15.03
N GLY A 58 3.20 14.10 -16.31
CA GLY A 58 4.44 13.57 -16.87
C GLY A 58 4.75 12.13 -16.42
N ASN A 59 3.80 11.45 -15.79
CA ASN A 59 3.94 10.05 -15.39
C ASN A 59 3.67 9.12 -16.57
N ARG A 60 4.38 8.00 -16.61
CA ARG A 60 4.17 6.97 -17.61
C ARG A 60 3.26 5.86 -17.06
N PRO A 61 2.34 5.32 -17.90
CA PRO A 61 1.41 4.28 -17.47
C PRO A 61 2.10 3.01 -16.92
N GLU A 62 3.23 2.61 -17.50
CA GLU A 62 3.98 1.44 -17.06
C GLU A 62 4.58 1.56 -15.66
N TRP A 63 4.68 2.77 -15.09
CA TRP A 63 5.12 2.98 -13.72
C TRP A 63 4.11 2.54 -12.67
N MET A 64 2.87 2.22 -13.08
CA MET A 64 1.91 1.57 -12.17
C MET A 64 2.31 0.15 -11.78
N ILE A 65 3.23 -0.46 -12.51
CA ILE A 65 3.81 -1.77 -12.20
C ILE A 65 5.16 -1.53 -11.54
N MET A 66 5.35 -2.07 -10.35
CA MET A 66 6.61 -1.95 -9.62
C MET A 66 7.62 -2.98 -10.12
N ASP A 67 8.81 -2.52 -10.49
CA ASP A 67 9.96 -3.36 -10.83
C ASP A 67 10.81 -3.67 -9.59
N VAL A 68 10.81 -2.77 -8.61
CA VAL A 68 11.59 -2.85 -7.38
C VAL A 68 10.68 -2.61 -6.17
N ILE A 69 10.79 -3.49 -5.18
CA ILE A 69 10.04 -3.37 -3.93
C ILE A 69 10.84 -2.52 -2.95
N PRO A 70 10.28 -1.42 -2.42
CA PRO A 70 10.95 -0.64 -1.39
C PRO A 70 11.01 -1.42 -0.08
N VAL A 71 12.20 -1.48 0.52
CA VAL A 71 12.41 -2.11 1.83
C VAL A 71 12.66 -1.01 2.85
N ILE A 72 11.81 -0.94 3.87
CA ILE A 72 11.97 0.05 4.94
C ILE A 72 13.18 -0.26 5.81
N PRO A 73 13.81 0.76 6.45
CA PRO A 73 14.97 0.57 7.31
C PRO A 73 14.71 -0.40 8.46
N PRO A 74 15.73 -1.13 8.93
CA PRO A 74 15.62 -2.11 10.03
C PRO A 74 15.05 -1.53 11.32
N ASP A 75 15.33 -0.27 11.63
CA ASP A 75 14.86 0.40 12.86
C ASP A 75 13.33 0.49 12.94
N ILE A 76 12.65 0.54 11.78
CA ILE A 76 11.18 0.61 11.71
C ILE A 76 10.55 -0.80 11.71
N ARG A 77 11.35 -1.85 11.49
CA ARG A 77 10.95 -3.26 11.54
C ARG A 77 11.88 -4.08 12.45
N PRO A 78 11.96 -3.74 13.73
CA PRO A 78 12.98 -4.31 14.61
C PRO A 78 12.84 -5.80 14.81
N MET A 79 13.99 -6.45 15.04
CA MET A 79 14.10 -7.82 15.55
C MET A 79 14.81 -7.74 16.89
N VAL A 80 14.13 -8.15 17.97
CA VAL A 80 14.63 -8.05 19.35
C VAL A 80 14.81 -9.44 19.92
N GLN A 81 15.95 -9.66 20.55
CA GLN A 81 16.18 -10.90 21.30
C GLN A 81 15.49 -10.82 22.66
N LEU A 82 14.68 -11.82 22.95
CA LEU A 82 14.03 -12.01 24.25
C LEU A 82 14.89 -12.89 25.17
N ASP A 83 14.61 -12.80 26.47
CA ASP A 83 15.20 -13.70 27.45
C ASP A 83 14.90 -15.16 27.06
N GLY A 84 15.93 -16.01 27.10
CA GLY A 84 15.84 -17.42 26.68
C GLY A 84 16.17 -17.69 25.21
N GLY A 85 16.83 -16.74 24.51
CA GLY A 85 17.36 -16.93 23.15
C GLY A 85 16.32 -16.92 22.05
N ARG A 86 15.07 -16.58 22.34
CA ARG A 86 14.01 -16.37 21.34
C ARG A 86 14.06 -14.96 20.77
N PHE A 87 13.67 -14.82 19.50
CA PHE A 87 13.58 -13.53 18.84
C PHE A 87 12.12 -13.11 18.65
N ALA A 88 11.80 -11.87 19.02
CA ALA A 88 10.59 -11.21 18.61
C ALA A 88 10.88 -10.34 17.38
N THR A 89 10.09 -10.47 16.33
CA THR A 89 10.30 -9.76 15.08
C THR A 89 9.02 -9.07 14.62
N SER A 90 9.18 -7.99 13.84
CA SER A 90 8.07 -7.35 13.17
C SER A 90 7.49 -8.29 12.09
N ASP A 91 6.16 -8.26 11.94
CA ASP A 91 5.45 -9.01 10.89
C ASP A 91 5.96 -8.67 9.48
N LEU A 92 6.45 -7.45 9.27
CA LEU A 92 7.03 -7.02 7.99
C LEU A 92 8.25 -7.84 7.57
N ASN A 93 9.09 -8.25 8.52
CA ASN A 93 10.26 -9.09 8.21
C ASN A 93 9.84 -10.45 7.63
N ASP A 94 8.75 -11.04 8.12
CA ASP A 94 8.21 -12.29 7.57
C ASP A 94 7.59 -12.09 6.18
N LEU A 95 6.91 -10.98 5.96
CA LEU A 95 6.35 -10.63 4.64
C LEU A 95 7.45 -10.38 3.60
N TYR A 96 8.52 -9.66 3.95
CA TYR A 96 9.67 -9.49 3.05
C TYR A 96 10.36 -10.81 2.73
N ARG A 97 10.54 -11.68 3.73
CA ARG A 97 11.14 -13.00 3.53
C ARG A 97 10.33 -13.87 2.56
N ARG A 98 9.00 -13.80 2.63
CA ARG A 98 8.11 -14.55 1.71
C ARG A 98 8.17 -14.03 0.27
N GLY A 99 8.49 -12.76 0.08
CA GLY A 99 8.69 -12.13 -1.22
C GLY A 99 10.05 -12.38 -1.85
N ALA A 100 11.02 -12.96 -1.11
CA ALA A 100 12.33 -13.28 -1.67
C ALA A 100 12.22 -14.51 -2.61
N PRO A 101 12.67 -14.40 -3.87
CA PRO A 101 12.51 -15.48 -4.84
C PRO A 101 13.53 -16.61 -4.63
N ASP A 102 13.05 -17.83 -4.51
CA ASP A 102 13.79 -19.01 -4.92
C ASP A 102 13.25 -19.49 -6.27
N ILE A 103 14.15 -19.84 -7.13
CA ILE A 103 13.99 -20.00 -8.58
C ILE A 103 13.04 -21.15 -8.91
N ILE A 104 11.88 -20.92 -9.56
CA ILE A 104 11.24 -21.70 -10.66
C ILE A 104 9.82 -21.14 -10.96
N VAL A 105 9.66 -20.75 -12.03
CA VAL A 105 9.03 -19.92 -13.06
C VAL A 105 7.50 -19.65 -13.07
N ARG A 106 6.58 -20.43 -12.65
CA ARG A 106 5.14 -20.14 -12.89
C ARG A 106 4.29 -19.98 -11.63
N ASN A 107 4.39 -20.88 -10.70
CA ASN A 107 3.70 -20.77 -9.41
C ASN A 107 4.31 -19.68 -8.54
N GLU A 108 5.58 -19.42 -8.73
CA GLU A 108 6.34 -18.45 -7.94
C GLU A 108 6.04 -17.01 -8.33
N LYS A 109 5.80 -16.71 -9.61
CA LYS A 109 5.29 -15.39 -10.02
C LYS A 109 3.96 -15.07 -9.34
N ARG A 110 3.10 -16.06 -9.18
CA ARG A 110 1.83 -15.90 -8.45
C ARG A 110 2.08 -15.75 -6.95
N MET A 111 2.94 -16.56 -6.36
CA MET A 111 3.29 -16.48 -4.95
C MET A 111 4.00 -15.17 -4.62
N LEU A 112 4.89 -14.70 -5.50
CA LEU A 112 5.53 -13.40 -5.38
C LEU A 112 4.49 -12.27 -5.42
N GLN A 113 3.54 -12.31 -6.34
CA GLN A 113 2.46 -11.33 -6.43
C GLN A 113 1.59 -11.33 -5.16
N GLU A 114 1.22 -12.50 -4.64
CA GLU A 114 0.47 -12.65 -3.40
C GLU A 114 1.25 -12.10 -2.18
N ALA A 115 2.56 -12.35 -2.13
CA ALA A 115 3.44 -11.84 -1.08
C ALA A 115 3.57 -10.31 -1.13
N VAL A 116 3.68 -9.72 -2.31
CA VAL A 116 3.73 -8.25 -2.49
C VAL A 116 2.38 -7.62 -2.15
N ASP A 117 1.28 -8.20 -2.58
CA ASP A 117 -0.06 -7.73 -2.22
C ASP A 117 -0.26 -7.74 -0.70
N ALA A 118 0.19 -8.82 -0.02
CA ALA A 118 0.13 -8.92 1.43
C ALA A 118 1.07 -7.94 2.15
N LEU A 119 2.24 -7.64 1.60
CA LEU A 119 3.16 -6.64 2.14
C LEU A 119 2.55 -5.24 2.14
N ILE A 120 1.86 -4.88 1.07
CA ILE A 120 1.26 -3.55 0.90
C ILE A 120 -0.04 -3.42 1.69
N ASP A 121 -0.99 -4.32 1.49
CA ASP A 121 -2.29 -4.33 2.20
C ASP A 121 -2.82 -5.76 2.35
N ASN A 122 -2.46 -6.41 3.45
CA ASN A 122 -2.81 -7.79 3.72
C ASN A 122 -4.33 -7.96 3.93
N GLY A 123 -4.92 -8.87 3.18
CA GLY A 123 -6.34 -9.17 3.23
C GLY A 123 -7.22 -8.36 2.27
N ARG A 124 -6.65 -7.44 1.49
CA ARG A 124 -7.40 -6.70 0.48
C ARG A 124 -7.79 -7.58 -0.72
N ARG A 125 -6.96 -8.54 -1.08
CA ARG A 125 -7.18 -9.50 -2.15
C ARG A 125 -7.25 -10.91 -1.55
N GLY A 126 -8.44 -11.41 -1.30
CA GLY A 126 -8.64 -12.77 -0.81
C GLY A 126 -8.35 -12.94 0.69
N ARG A 127 -7.94 -14.13 1.08
CA ARG A 127 -7.65 -14.44 2.48
C ARG A 127 -6.34 -13.79 2.93
N PRO A 128 -6.30 -13.16 4.11
CA PRO A 128 -5.07 -12.58 4.62
C PRO A 128 -4.03 -13.66 4.89
N VAL A 129 -2.76 -13.31 4.67
CA VAL A 129 -1.63 -14.13 5.10
C VAL A 129 -1.55 -14.10 6.61
N THR A 130 -1.47 -15.28 7.23
CA THR A 130 -1.46 -15.45 8.67
C THR A 130 -0.11 -15.95 9.17
N GLY A 131 0.20 -15.58 10.41
CA GLY A 131 1.31 -16.10 11.18
C GLY A 131 0.90 -17.19 12.17
N PRO A 132 1.74 -17.51 13.13
CA PRO A 132 1.43 -18.44 14.22
C PRO A 132 0.13 -18.05 14.94
N GLY A 133 -0.72 -19.04 15.26
CA GLY A 133 -2.00 -18.80 15.91
C GLY A 133 -3.09 -18.21 15.01
N ASN A 134 -2.95 -18.36 13.71
CA ASN A 134 -3.94 -17.90 12.70
C ASN A 134 -4.20 -16.39 12.71
N ARG A 135 -3.32 -15.59 13.30
CA ARG A 135 -3.37 -14.13 13.34
C ARG A 135 -2.91 -13.55 12.00
N ALA A 136 -3.70 -12.64 11.42
CA ALA A 136 -3.29 -11.90 10.23
C ALA A 136 -2.03 -11.06 10.50
N LEU A 137 -1.07 -11.11 9.57
CA LEU A 137 0.16 -10.32 9.65
C LEU A 137 -0.14 -8.84 9.36
N LYS A 138 0.50 -7.93 10.09
CA LYS A 138 0.40 -6.48 9.85
C LYS A 138 1.20 -6.10 8.62
N SER A 139 0.51 -5.52 7.64
CA SER A 139 1.08 -4.97 6.42
C SER A 139 1.54 -3.52 6.59
N LEU A 140 2.16 -2.95 5.55
CA LEU A 140 2.53 -1.53 5.51
C LEU A 140 1.31 -0.61 5.69
N SER A 141 0.20 -0.93 5.04
CA SER A 141 -1.07 -0.20 5.18
C SER A 141 -1.57 -0.20 6.63
N ASP A 142 -1.47 -1.32 7.34
CA ASP A 142 -1.90 -1.45 8.73
C ASP A 142 -1.04 -0.63 9.70
N MET A 143 0.20 -0.34 9.34
CA MET A 143 1.07 0.55 10.11
C MET A 143 0.65 2.02 10.04
N LEU A 144 -0.08 2.42 9.02
CA LEU A 144 -0.49 3.79 8.79
C LEU A 144 -1.92 4.06 9.26
N LYS A 145 -2.83 3.09 9.08
CA LYS A 145 -4.27 3.25 9.37
C LYS A 145 -4.64 2.91 10.81
N GLY A 146 -5.79 3.42 11.23
CA GLY A 146 -6.41 3.11 12.52
C GLY A 146 -5.85 3.89 13.71
N LYS A 147 -6.34 3.55 14.90
CA LYS A 147 -5.97 4.23 16.16
C LYS A 147 -4.50 4.04 16.53
N GLN A 148 -3.93 2.89 16.18
CA GLN A 148 -2.55 2.53 16.45
C GLN A 148 -1.61 2.80 15.26
N GLY A 149 -2.14 3.39 14.18
CA GLY A 149 -1.37 3.78 13.02
C GLY A 149 -0.53 5.04 13.26
N ARG A 150 0.48 5.24 12.42
CA ARG A 150 1.42 6.35 12.56
C ARG A 150 0.75 7.73 12.57
N PHE A 151 -0.29 7.92 11.77
CA PHE A 151 -0.97 9.22 11.72
C PHE A 151 -1.61 9.58 13.06
N ARG A 152 -2.38 8.67 13.66
CA ARG A 152 -3.10 8.95 14.91
C ARG A 152 -2.24 8.81 16.15
N GLN A 153 -1.28 7.89 16.16
CA GLN A 153 -0.48 7.60 17.34
C GLN A 153 0.76 8.48 17.48
N ASN A 154 1.39 8.88 16.37
CA ASN A 154 2.70 9.53 16.39
C ASN A 154 2.71 10.91 15.74
N LEU A 155 1.77 11.25 14.86
CA LEU A 155 1.73 12.53 14.16
C LEU A 155 0.69 13.50 14.73
N LEU A 156 -0.56 13.07 14.91
CA LEU A 156 -1.63 13.91 15.49
C LEU A 156 -1.55 14.03 17.02
N GLY A 157 -0.94 13.04 17.67
CA GLY A 157 -0.68 13.07 19.10
C GLY A 157 0.72 12.52 19.37
N LYS A 158 1.58 13.32 20.01
CA LYS A 158 2.95 12.94 20.35
C LYS A 158 3.13 12.90 21.85
N ARG A 159 4.06 12.07 22.33
CA ARG A 159 4.56 12.19 23.70
C ARG A 159 5.37 13.48 23.80
N VAL A 160 5.14 14.21 24.85
CA VAL A 160 5.82 15.49 25.11
C VAL A 160 6.56 15.42 26.43
N ASP A 161 7.67 16.13 26.49
CA ASP A 161 8.42 16.32 27.72
C ASP A 161 7.72 17.37 28.62
N TYR A 162 8.13 17.46 29.87
CA TYR A 162 7.60 18.40 30.85
C TYR A 162 6.08 18.29 31.05
N SER A 163 5.54 17.08 30.97
CA SER A 163 4.13 16.76 31.22
C SER A 163 4.00 15.75 32.33
N GLY A 164 2.93 15.84 33.08
CA GLY A 164 2.65 14.93 34.20
C GLY A 164 1.18 14.54 34.24
N ARG A 165 0.91 13.51 35.00
CA ARG A 165 -0.44 13.04 35.27
C ARG A 165 -0.57 12.67 36.74
N SER A 166 -1.65 13.14 37.34
CA SER A 166 -1.97 12.85 38.75
C SER A 166 -3.43 12.46 38.90
N VAL A 167 -3.75 11.87 40.02
CA VAL A 167 -5.12 11.55 40.39
C VAL A 167 -5.78 12.82 40.94
N ILE A 168 -6.99 13.10 40.47
CA ILE A 168 -7.81 14.22 40.99
C ILE A 168 -8.70 13.64 42.05
N VAL A 169 -8.64 14.23 43.26
CA VAL A 169 -9.44 13.84 44.42
C VAL A 169 -10.19 15.07 44.98
N VAL A 170 -11.21 14.80 45.77
CA VAL A 170 -11.91 15.88 46.49
C VAL A 170 -10.98 16.55 47.53
N GLY A 171 -10.97 17.87 47.56
CA GLY A 171 -10.26 18.66 48.57
C GLY A 171 -11.27 19.48 49.36
N PRO A 172 -11.86 18.95 50.48
CA PRO A 172 -12.93 19.62 51.19
C PRO A 172 -12.51 20.93 51.82
N GLU A 173 -11.22 21.15 52.03
CA GLU A 173 -10.65 22.37 52.58
C GLU A 173 -10.38 23.46 51.55
N LEU A 174 -10.45 23.09 50.26
CA LEU A 174 -10.19 24.02 49.16
C LEU A 174 -11.47 24.71 48.72
N LYS A 175 -11.37 26.01 48.46
CA LYS A 175 -12.46 26.80 47.84
C LYS A 175 -12.55 26.42 46.36
N ILE A 176 -13.73 26.63 45.76
CA ILE A 176 -14.05 26.21 44.39
C ILE A 176 -13.08 26.76 43.30
N TYR A 177 -12.39 27.84 43.60
CA TYR A 177 -11.40 28.47 42.72
C TYR A 177 -9.95 28.11 43.08
N GLN A 178 -9.75 27.26 44.07
CA GLN A 178 -8.42 26.80 44.49
C GLN A 178 -8.18 25.39 43.96
N CYS A 179 -6.95 25.17 43.46
CA CYS A 179 -6.45 23.89 43.03
C CYS A 179 -5.13 23.61 43.74
N GLY A 180 -4.99 22.44 44.33
CA GLY A 180 -3.75 21.98 44.96
C GLY A 180 -2.87 21.21 44.01
#